data_7687786499bbc96799beb17cfcef7dde
#
_entry.id   7687786499bbc96799beb17cfcef7dde
#
_cell.length_a   1.000
_cell.length_b   1.000
_cell.length_c   1.000
_cell.angle_alpha   90.00
_cell.angle_beta   90.00
_cell.angle_gamma   90.00
#
_symmetry.space_group_name_H-M   'P 1'
#
loop_
_entity.id
_entity.type
_entity.pdbx_description
1 polymer ?
#
loop_
_entity_poly.entity_id
_entity_poly.type
_entity_poly.pdbx_seq_one_letter_code
_entity_poly.pdbx_strand_id
1 'polypeptide(L)'
;MAAQEPYCGRRVRNRRRRRTRMLIALYILLFFTLSVVGAVRSVSSRVSSRSFEEVEDYSAVEENGVMEESNVLSVLSATIPVMNETAFVFQDLPGMPFMNHDFVWEGDRLKYIGDEYDVRFGIDISAYQTEDRRDKKIDWEAAKADGVEFAIIRVAIRGTSEGALWIDDFFGQNIDGAMAAGLQTGVYVFSQAVTEEEAIEEANLVVACLKDHPINGPVCYDWEVENRTYRTYRVSGKVATACALAFCQRVEEAGYTPMIYTSHEIADLRYDWETLSAYRLWYPWYMSKGDRVTNGRFYPHMVIWQFSKRCQVDGVGKKVDGNLWFRPKY
;
A
#
# COMPACT_ATOMS: atom_id res chain seq x y z
N MET A 1 -67.26 15.04 -16.58
CA MET A 1 -66.46 15.77 -17.58
C MET A 1 -65.27 16.35 -16.90
N ALA A 2 -64.10 15.70 -16.97
CA ALA A 2 -62.82 16.17 -16.42
C ALA A 2 -61.91 16.43 -17.61
N ALA A 3 -61.40 17.64 -17.71
CA ALA A 3 -60.59 18.11 -18.82
C ALA A 3 -59.11 17.58 -18.64
N GLN A 4 -58.57 16.98 -19.68
CA GLN A 4 -57.18 16.61 -19.80
C GLN A 4 -56.34 17.81 -20.22
N GLU A 5 -55.31 18.17 -19.40
CA GLU A 5 -54.29 19.15 -19.78
C GLU A 5 -53.20 18.54 -20.66
N PRO A 6 -52.55 19.29 -21.56
CA PRO A 6 -51.69 18.73 -22.59
C PRO A 6 -50.26 18.51 -22.12
N TYR A 7 -49.76 17.31 -22.37
CA TYR A 7 -48.43 16.74 -22.01
C TYR A 7 -47.24 17.30 -22.82
N CYS A 8 -47.40 18.45 -23.53
CA CYS A 8 -46.42 18.93 -24.50
C CYS A 8 -45.30 19.84 -23.94
N GLY A 9 -45.50 20.47 -22.79
CA GLY A 9 -44.56 21.50 -22.28
C GLY A 9 -43.28 20.98 -21.62
N ARG A 10 -43.25 19.75 -21.08
CA ARG A 10 -42.11 19.20 -20.32
C ARG A 10 -40.94 18.69 -21.18
N ARG A 11 -41.18 18.18 -22.37
CA ARG A 11 -40.12 17.65 -23.26
C ARG A 11 -39.21 18.73 -23.86
N VAL A 12 -39.74 19.91 -24.17
CA VAL A 12 -38.97 21.01 -24.78
C VAL A 12 -38.03 21.66 -23.75
N ARG A 13 -38.45 21.76 -22.47
CA ARG A 13 -37.67 22.37 -21.39
C ARG A 13 -36.45 21.50 -20.99
N ASN A 14 -36.58 20.17 -21.06
CA ASN A 14 -35.49 19.24 -20.78
C ASN A 14 -34.44 19.17 -21.91
N ARG A 15 -34.84 19.35 -23.18
CA ARG A 15 -33.88 19.41 -24.31
C ARG A 15 -33.01 20.69 -24.26
N ARG A 16 -33.61 21.85 -23.90
CA ARG A 16 -32.82 23.09 -23.73
C ARG A 16 -31.83 22.97 -22.59
N ARG A 17 -32.21 22.45 -21.44
CA ARG A 17 -31.28 22.24 -20.29
C ARG A 17 -30.15 21.24 -20.60
N ARG A 18 -30.42 20.19 -21.37
CA ARG A 18 -29.37 19.26 -21.83
C ARG A 18 -28.38 19.91 -22.80
N ARG A 19 -28.88 20.71 -23.77
CA ARG A 19 -28.02 21.45 -24.71
C ARG A 19 -27.14 22.48 -23.99
N THR A 20 -27.69 23.22 -23.04
CA THR A 20 -26.91 24.19 -22.26
C THR A 20 -25.83 23.50 -21.42
N ARG A 21 -26.10 22.36 -20.79
CA ARG A 21 -25.10 21.58 -20.01
C ARG A 21 -24.01 21.00 -20.92
N MET A 22 -24.37 20.52 -22.10
CA MET A 22 -23.38 20.05 -23.08
C MET A 22 -22.49 21.18 -23.61
N LEU A 23 -23.01 22.36 -23.84
CA LEU A 23 -22.22 23.52 -24.28
C LEU A 23 -21.28 24.02 -23.17
N ILE A 24 -21.73 24.03 -21.92
CA ILE A 24 -20.87 24.38 -20.77
C ILE A 24 -19.75 23.35 -20.61
N ALA A 25 -20.00 22.05 -20.72
CA ALA A 25 -19.00 21.01 -20.64
C ALA A 25 -17.95 21.10 -21.78
N LEU A 26 -18.41 21.41 -23.01
CA LEU A 26 -17.51 21.66 -24.16
C LEU A 26 -16.66 22.91 -23.96
N TYR A 27 -17.21 23.96 -23.37
CA TYR A 27 -16.45 25.20 -23.09
C TYR A 27 -15.38 25.00 -22.03
N ILE A 28 -15.71 24.24 -20.97
CA ILE A 28 -14.74 23.85 -19.91
C ILE A 28 -13.62 23.00 -20.52
N LEU A 29 -13.95 22.03 -21.37
CA LEU A 29 -12.96 21.18 -22.02
C LEU A 29 -12.01 21.99 -22.93
N LEU A 30 -12.56 22.96 -23.69
CA LEU A 30 -11.78 23.84 -24.57
C LEU A 30 -10.86 24.77 -23.77
N PHE A 31 -11.32 25.25 -22.60
CA PHE A 31 -10.52 26.10 -21.72
C PHE A 31 -9.35 25.36 -21.10
N PHE A 32 -9.55 24.09 -20.69
CA PHE A 32 -8.49 23.23 -20.17
C PHE A 32 -7.45 22.90 -21.25
N THR A 33 -7.85 22.58 -22.47
CA THR A 33 -6.93 22.29 -23.57
C THR A 33 -6.08 23.51 -23.96
N LEU A 34 -6.66 24.70 -23.98
CA LEU A 34 -5.92 25.95 -24.25
C LEU A 34 -4.94 26.31 -23.13
N SER A 35 -5.30 26.04 -21.88
CA SER A 35 -4.41 26.27 -20.72
C SER A 35 -3.21 25.32 -20.71
N VAL A 36 -3.39 24.06 -21.08
CA VAL A 36 -2.30 23.06 -21.18
C VAL A 36 -1.37 23.41 -22.33
N VAL A 37 -1.87 23.83 -23.49
CA VAL A 37 -1.04 24.24 -24.63
C VAL A 37 -0.24 25.52 -24.30
N GLY A 38 -0.81 26.44 -23.53
CA GLY A 38 -0.12 27.64 -23.04
C GLY A 38 1.03 27.32 -22.08
N ALA A 39 0.79 26.36 -21.15
CA ALA A 39 1.81 25.91 -20.20
C ALA A 39 2.96 25.17 -20.89
N VAL A 40 2.68 24.29 -21.85
CA VAL A 40 3.70 23.56 -22.61
C VAL A 40 4.56 24.52 -23.46
N ARG A 41 4.00 25.55 -24.07
CA ARG A 41 4.76 26.58 -24.81
C ARG A 41 5.66 27.42 -23.89
N SER A 42 5.19 27.72 -22.67
CA SER A 42 6.00 28.50 -21.69
C SER A 42 7.19 27.70 -21.15
N VAL A 43 7.07 26.36 -21.02
CA VAL A 43 8.20 25.51 -20.62
C VAL A 43 9.19 25.30 -21.77
N SER A 44 8.70 25.11 -23.00
CA SER A 44 9.58 24.94 -24.18
C SER A 44 10.41 26.18 -24.51
N SER A 45 9.92 27.39 -24.22
CA SER A 45 10.67 28.63 -24.47
C SER A 45 11.76 28.90 -23.41
N ARG A 46 11.74 28.24 -22.25
CA ARG A 46 12.76 28.36 -21.19
C ARG A 46 13.91 27.35 -21.31
N VAL A 47 13.73 26.30 -22.10
CA VAL A 47 14.76 25.25 -22.30
C VAL A 47 15.67 25.58 -23.49
N SER A 48 15.28 26.52 -24.38
CA SER A 48 16.01 26.82 -25.60
C SER A 48 17.10 27.95 -25.48
N SER A 49 17.40 28.42 -24.26
CA SER A 49 18.37 29.50 -24.08
C SER A 49 19.49 29.23 -23.07
N ARG A 50 19.98 27.99 -23.01
CA ARG A 50 21.28 27.69 -22.39
C ARG A 50 22.17 27.01 -23.41
N SER A 51 22.94 27.84 -24.13
CA SER A 51 24.07 27.43 -24.93
C SER A 51 25.20 26.88 -24.04
N PHE A 52 25.79 25.80 -24.51
CA PHE A 52 27.04 25.25 -24.02
C PHE A 52 28.13 26.34 -24.05
N GLU A 53 28.74 26.61 -22.90
CA GLU A 53 30.09 27.19 -22.83
C GLU A 53 30.99 26.11 -22.21
N GLU A 54 32.11 25.94 -22.92
CA GLU A 54 33.20 25.03 -22.61
C GLU A 54 33.80 25.33 -21.25
N VAL A 55 34.12 24.27 -20.50
CA VAL A 55 34.96 24.35 -19.29
C VAL A 55 36.33 23.82 -19.69
N GLU A 56 37.25 24.73 -20.00
CA GLU A 56 38.67 24.49 -19.91
C GLU A 56 39.19 24.87 -18.53
N ASP A 57 40.16 24.07 -18.10
CA ASP A 57 41.18 24.37 -17.07
C ASP A 57 40.84 24.03 -15.62
N TYR A 58 41.23 22.80 -15.25
CA TYR A 58 41.54 22.43 -13.87
C TYR A 58 43.07 22.24 -13.73
N SER A 59 43.76 23.33 -13.53
CA SER A 59 45.11 23.30 -12.95
C SER A 59 45.25 24.45 -11.96
N ALA A 60 45.44 24.09 -10.71
CA ALA A 60 45.88 24.89 -9.56
C ALA A 60 44.81 25.15 -8.48
N VAL A 61 44.70 24.24 -7.52
CA VAL A 61 44.71 24.57 -6.08
C VAL A 61 45.39 23.41 -5.34
N GLU A 62 46.66 23.55 -5.06
CA GLU A 62 47.34 22.84 -4.01
C GLU A 62 47.08 23.49 -2.64
N GLU A 63 47.04 22.61 -1.63
CA GLU A 63 47.27 22.84 -0.20
C GLU A 63 46.17 23.48 0.65
N ASN A 64 45.68 22.66 1.49
CA ASN A 64 45.28 22.74 2.92
C ASN A 64 43.84 22.35 3.22
N GLY A 65 43.71 21.15 3.73
CA GLY A 65 42.45 20.70 4.38
C GLY A 65 42.29 19.21 4.34
N VAL A 66 43.22 18.45 4.90
CA VAL A 66 42.98 17.07 5.29
C VAL A 66 41.94 17.12 6.41
N MET A 67 40.68 16.86 6.10
CA MET A 67 39.70 16.56 7.12
C MET A 67 40.04 15.19 7.69
N GLU A 68 40.31 15.13 8.98
CA GLU A 68 40.64 13.88 9.71
C GLU A 68 39.49 12.87 9.48
N GLU A 69 39.87 11.63 9.15
CA GLU A 69 38.95 10.48 8.99
C GLU A 69 38.04 10.26 10.21
N SER A 70 38.40 10.77 11.39
CA SER A 70 37.58 10.75 12.59
C SER A 70 36.28 11.54 12.49
N ASN A 71 36.19 12.58 11.67
CA ASN A 71 34.98 13.39 11.51
C ASN A 71 33.97 12.77 10.53
N VAL A 72 34.42 11.98 9.56
CA VAL A 72 33.52 11.28 8.63
C VAL A 72 32.83 10.12 9.34
N LEU A 73 33.54 9.40 10.21
CA LEU A 73 32.98 8.32 11.02
C LEU A 73 32.00 8.85 12.09
N SER A 74 32.21 10.03 12.65
CA SER A 74 31.29 10.62 13.62
C SER A 74 29.98 11.11 12.99
N VAL A 75 30.04 11.62 11.77
CA VAL A 75 28.82 12.02 11.01
C VAL A 75 28.04 10.79 10.52
N LEU A 76 28.74 9.72 10.13
CA LEU A 76 28.09 8.45 9.75
C LEU A 76 27.48 7.73 10.96
N SER A 77 28.12 7.81 12.15
CA SER A 77 27.59 7.18 13.37
C SER A 77 26.41 7.95 13.99
N ALA A 78 26.28 9.25 13.71
CA ALA A 78 25.15 10.06 14.17
C ALA A 78 23.88 9.90 13.33
N THR A 79 23.95 9.21 12.19
CA THR A 79 22.82 8.95 11.29
C THR A 79 22.34 7.50 11.29
N ILE A 80 22.94 6.62 12.09
CA ILE A 80 22.38 5.29 12.29
C ILE A 80 21.27 5.45 13.34
N PRO A 81 19.97 5.30 12.99
CA PRO A 81 18.94 5.24 14.00
C PRO A 81 19.32 4.11 14.96
N VAL A 82 19.30 4.39 16.26
CA VAL A 82 19.39 3.38 17.30
C VAL A 82 18.40 2.29 16.91
N MET A 83 18.89 1.11 16.56
CA MET A 83 18.04 -0.03 16.22
C MET A 83 17.08 -0.19 17.38
N ASN A 84 15.80 -0.01 17.09
CA ASN A 84 14.75 -0.26 18.06
C ASN A 84 14.95 -1.72 18.51
N GLU A 85 15.19 -1.96 19.79
CA GLU A 85 15.42 -3.32 20.34
C GLU A 85 14.25 -4.27 20.13
N THR A 86 13.21 -3.80 19.42
CA THR A 86 12.00 -4.52 19.02
C THR A 86 11.93 -4.79 17.53
N ALA A 87 13.06 -4.90 16.81
CA ALA A 87 13.00 -5.34 15.43
C ALA A 87 12.21 -6.66 15.37
N PHE A 88 11.05 -6.62 14.74
CA PHE A 88 10.20 -7.78 14.60
C PHE A 88 10.93 -8.79 13.71
N VAL A 89 11.28 -9.95 14.25
CA VAL A 89 11.91 -11.04 13.50
C VAL A 89 10.84 -12.06 13.15
N PHE A 90 10.65 -12.33 11.86
CA PHE A 90 9.83 -13.46 11.44
C PHE A 90 10.53 -14.76 11.83
N GLN A 91 9.84 -15.56 12.63
CA GLN A 91 10.27 -16.94 12.87
C GLN A 91 9.86 -17.77 11.65
N ASP A 92 10.74 -18.72 11.27
CA ASP A 92 10.39 -19.66 10.21
C ASP A 92 9.21 -20.52 10.63
N LEU A 93 8.13 -20.42 9.86
CA LEU A 93 7.02 -21.35 9.98
C LEU A 93 7.40 -22.61 9.20
N PRO A 94 7.56 -23.77 9.83
CA PRO A 94 7.67 -25.02 9.10
C PRO A 94 6.43 -25.14 8.20
N GLY A 95 6.62 -25.61 6.97
CA GLY A 95 5.58 -25.66 5.93
C GLY A 95 4.20 -26.02 6.48
N MET A 96 3.26 -25.12 6.36
CA MET A 96 2.03 -25.04 7.13
C MET A 96 1.04 -26.15 6.80
N PRO A 97 0.93 -27.24 7.53
CA PRO A 97 -0.13 -28.21 7.34
C PRO A 97 -1.37 -27.81 8.13
N PHE A 98 -2.04 -26.72 7.73
CA PHE A 98 -3.34 -26.43 8.34
C PHE A 98 -4.38 -27.47 7.92
N MET A 99 -5.09 -27.98 8.87
CA MET A 99 -6.23 -28.87 8.67
C MET A 99 -7.53 -28.12 8.92
N ASN A 100 -8.59 -28.53 8.26
CA ASN A 100 -9.90 -27.89 8.43
C ASN A 100 -10.38 -27.87 9.91
N HIS A 101 -9.99 -28.86 10.71
CA HIS A 101 -10.37 -28.94 12.12
C HIS A 101 -9.61 -27.94 13.01
N ASP A 102 -8.55 -27.31 12.51
CA ASP A 102 -7.82 -26.27 13.24
C ASP A 102 -8.54 -24.93 13.22
N PHE A 103 -9.65 -24.82 12.49
CA PHE A 103 -10.39 -23.57 12.33
C PHE A 103 -11.87 -23.72 12.63
N VAL A 104 -12.45 -22.67 13.18
CA VAL A 104 -13.89 -22.53 13.41
C VAL A 104 -14.38 -21.17 12.95
N TRP A 105 -15.59 -21.12 12.39
CA TRP A 105 -16.24 -19.86 12.03
C TRP A 105 -17.05 -19.32 13.21
N GLU A 106 -16.67 -18.15 13.71
CA GLU A 106 -17.43 -17.35 14.68
C GLU A 106 -18.02 -16.13 13.96
N GLY A 107 -19.31 -16.21 13.59
CA GLY A 107 -19.94 -15.16 12.77
C GLY A 107 -19.37 -15.12 11.35
N ASP A 108 -18.72 -14.02 10.98
CA ASP A 108 -18.02 -13.81 9.72
C ASP A 108 -16.49 -13.87 9.87
N ARG A 109 -16.01 -14.29 11.04
CA ARG A 109 -14.59 -14.43 11.37
C ARG A 109 -14.17 -15.88 11.39
N LEU A 110 -13.00 -16.15 10.85
CA LEU A 110 -12.31 -17.42 10.98
C LEU A 110 -11.38 -17.36 12.19
N LYS A 111 -11.47 -18.34 13.07
CA LYS A 111 -10.66 -18.45 14.26
C LYS A 111 -9.82 -19.72 14.21
N TYR A 112 -8.54 -19.61 14.50
CA TYR A 112 -7.66 -20.75 14.69
C TYR A 112 -7.85 -21.32 16.09
N ILE A 113 -8.03 -22.65 16.18
CA ILE A 113 -8.23 -23.40 17.44
C ILE A 113 -7.19 -24.50 17.64
N GLY A 114 -6.20 -24.60 16.73
CA GLY A 114 -5.09 -25.54 16.84
C GLY A 114 -4.06 -25.13 17.89
N ASP A 115 -3.13 -26.03 18.17
CA ASP A 115 -2.13 -25.86 19.26
C ASP A 115 -0.75 -25.40 18.78
N GLU A 116 -0.48 -25.43 17.47
CA GLU A 116 0.88 -25.22 16.95
C GLU A 116 1.26 -23.72 16.84
N TYR A 117 0.27 -22.85 16.63
CA TYR A 117 0.50 -21.43 16.39
C TYR A 117 -0.21 -20.55 17.43
N ASP A 118 0.43 -19.43 17.75
CA ASP A 118 -0.23 -18.25 18.32
C ASP A 118 -0.78 -17.44 17.15
N VAL A 119 -2.10 -17.39 16.99
CA VAL A 119 -2.75 -16.75 15.85
C VAL A 119 -3.54 -15.55 16.32
N ARG A 120 -3.23 -14.38 15.74
CA ARG A 120 -3.89 -13.12 16.03
C ARG A 120 -4.85 -12.76 14.93
N PHE A 121 -6.00 -12.20 15.29
CA PHE A 121 -6.92 -11.58 14.35
C PHE A 121 -6.58 -10.11 14.15
N GLY A 122 -6.56 -9.67 12.91
CA GLY A 122 -6.32 -8.27 12.55
C GLY A 122 -7.07 -7.85 11.30
N ILE A 123 -6.93 -6.57 10.99
CA ILE A 123 -7.57 -5.94 9.83
C ILE A 123 -6.57 -5.14 9.01
N ASP A 124 -6.83 -4.94 7.73
CA ASP A 124 -6.10 -3.96 6.95
C ASP A 124 -7.01 -2.80 6.51
N ILE A 125 -6.43 -1.59 6.55
CA ILE A 125 -7.16 -0.33 6.49
C ILE A 125 -6.50 0.63 5.49
N SER A 126 -7.35 1.35 4.77
CA SER A 126 -6.98 2.48 3.93
C SER A 126 -7.95 3.63 4.10
N ALA A 127 -7.78 4.71 3.35
CA ALA A 127 -8.74 5.80 3.24
C ALA A 127 -10.17 5.30 2.97
N TYR A 128 -10.31 4.19 2.23
CA TYR A 128 -11.61 3.63 1.86
C TYR A 128 -12.50 3.31 3.05
N GLN A 129 -11.96 2.76 4.15
CA GLN A 129 -12.72 2.45 5.37
C GLN A 129 -13.02 3.71 6.21
N THR A 130 -12.17 4.73 6.07
CA THR A 130 -12.26 5.95 6.89
C THR A 130 -13.17 7.01 6.29
N GLU A 131 -13.16 7.22 4.97
CA GLU A 131 -13.91 8.27 4.26
C GLU A 131 -15.42 8.20 4.45
N ASP A 132 -15.99 6.99 4.48
CA ASP A 132 -17.44 6.78 4.55
C ASP A 132 -18.01 6.99 5.96
N ARG A 133 -17.17 7.12 6.97
CA ARG A 133 -17.64 7.43 8.32
C ARG A 133 -18.06 8.88 8.43
N ARG A 134 -19.14 9.13 9.17
CA ARG A 134 -19.64 10.50 9.38
C ARG A 134 -18.60 11.43 9.98
N ASP A 135 -17.80 10.92 10.92
CA ASP A 135 -16.73 11.63 11.62
C ASP A 135 -15.37 11.45 10.94
N LYS A 136 -15.29 10.65 9.85
CA LYS A 136 -14.07 10.29 9.15
C LYS A 136 -12.96 9.74 10.06
N LYS A 137 -13.37 8.94 11.05
CA LYS A 137 -12.45 8.32 12.03
C LYS A 137 -12.86 6.86 12.29
N ILE A 138 -11.86 6.02 12.48
CA ILE A 138 -12.05 4.67 13.01
C ILE A 138 -12.00 4.75 14.53
N ASP A 139 -12.94 4.08 15.20
CA ASP A 139 -12.91 3.88 16.63
C ASP A 139 -12.06 2.65 16.95
N TRP A 140 -10.78 2.88 17.15
CA TRP A 140 -9.80 1.82 17.37
C TRP A 140 -9.95 1.11 18.72
N GLU A 141 -10.48 1.81 19.73
CA GLU A 141 -10.79 1.17 21.03
C GLU A 141 -11.94 0.17 20.89
N ALA A 142 -12.99 0.53 20.12
CA ALA A 142 -14.06 -0.38 19.82
C ALA A 142 -13.57 -1.58 18.98
N ALA A 143 -12.72 -1.34 17.97
CA ALA A 143 -12.13 -2.39 17.17
C ALA A 143 -11.30 -3.37 18.01
N LYS A 144 -10.49 -2.86 18.92
CA LYS A 144 -9.73 -3.68 19.88
C LYS A 144 -10.63 -4.48 20.81
N ALA A 145 -11.66 -3.84 21.37
CA ALA A 145 -12.63 -4.52 22.24
C ALA A 145 -13.38 -5.63 21.51
N ASP A 146 -13.56 -5.49 20.20
CA ASP A 146 -14.16 -6.49 19.30
C ASP A 146 -13.15 -7.56 18.84
N GLY A 147 -11.94 -7.59 19.40
CA GLY A 147 -10.94 -8.64 19.23
C GLY A 147 -9.90 -8.39 18.15
N VAL A 148 -9.78 -7.17 17.60
CA VAL A 148 -8.67 -6.81 16.73
C VAL A 148 -7.39 -6.68 17.55
N GLU A 149 -6.34 -7.40 17.18
CA GLU A 149 -5.04 -7.41 17.85
C GLU A 149 -3.94 -6.71 17.04
N PHE A 150 -4.10 -6.63 15.70
CA PHE A 150 -3.19 -5.91 14.83
C PHE A 150 -3.90 -5.21 13.67
N ALA A 151 -3.26 -4.20 13.10
CA ALA A 151 -3.71 -3.52 11.91
C ALA A 151 -2.56 -3.33 10.92
N ILE A 152 -2.84 -3.51 9.61
CA ILE A 152 -1.93 -3.16 8.52
C ILE A 152 -2.52 -1.95 7.78
N ILE A 153 -1.84 -0.80 7.82
CA ILE A 153 -2.41 0.49 7.42
C ILE A 153 -1.72 1.00 6.16
N ARG A 154 -2.51 1.40 5.16
CA ARG A 154 -1.95 1.95 3.92
C ARG A 154 -1.24 3.27 4.16
N VAL A 155 0.06 3.32 3.82
CA VAL A 155 0.84 4.56 3.86
C VAL A 155 0.63 5.35 2.58
N ALA A 156 0.71 4.68 1.43
CA ALA A 156 0.72 5.33 0.14
C ALA A 156 0.10 4.45 -0.95
N ILE A 157 -0.22 5.08 -2.06
CA ILE A 157 -0.72 4.45 -3.26
C ILE A 157 -0.02 5.03 -4.49
N ARG A 158 0.46 4.17 -5.38
CA ARG A 158 0.85 4.57 -6.73
C ARG A 158 -0.31 4.37 -7.69
N GLY A 159 -0.61 5.40 -8.49
CA GLY A 159 -1.72 5.39 -9.44
C GLY A 159 -1.60 4.32 -10.51
N THR A 160 -2.73 3.72 -10.85
CA THR A 160 -2.81 2.57 -11.76
C THR A 160 -2.56 2.90 -13.22
N SER A 161 -2.64 4.15 -13.63
CA SER A 161 -2.44 4.62 -15.01
C SER A 161 -1.19 5.49 -15.17
N GLU A 162 -1.14 6.65 -14.51
CA GLU A 162 -0.03 7.62 -14.66
C GLU A 162 1.15 7.33 -13.74
N GLY A 163 0.96 6.46 -12.72
CA GLY A 163 2.02 6.06 -11.80
C GLY A 163 2.47 7.16 -10.83
N ALA A 164 1.66 8.20 -10.62
CA ALA A 164 1.93 9.18 -9.58
C ALA A 164 1.78 8.52 -8.20
N LEU A 165 2.61 8.96 -7.25
CA LEU A 165 2.68 8.40 -5.90
C LEU A 165 2.08 9.41 -4.91
N TRP A 166 1.13 8.97 -4.07
CA TRP A 166 0.46 9.79 -3.06
C TRP A 166 0.47 9.09 -1.70
N ILE A 167 0.56 9.89 -0.64
CA ILE A 167 0.29 9.42 0.72
C ILE A 167 -1.23 9.23 0.87
N ASP A 168 -1.65 8.17 1.59
CA ASP A 168 -3.05 7.98 1.95
C ASP A 168 -3.51 9.10 2.89
N ASP A 169 -4.60 9.78 2.53
CA ASP A 169 -5.07 10.98 3.24
C ASP A 169 -5.36 10.74 4.74
N PHE A 170 -5.61 9.49 5.12
CA PHE A 170 -5.93 9.09 6.49
C PHE A 170 -4.82 8.29 7.16
N PHE A 171 -3.65 8.13 6.52
CA PHE A 171 -2.56 7.34 7.09
C PHE A 171 -2.19 7.77 8.50
N GLY A 172 -1.81 9.04 8.69
CA GLY A 172 -1.38 9.55 9.99
C GLY A 172 -2.43 9.36 11.07
N GLN A 173 -3.69 9.69 10.77
CA GLN A 173 -4.79 9.51 11.73
C GLN A 173 -5.03 8.04 12.09
N ASN A 174 -4.96 7.13 11.10
CA ASN A 174 -5.22 5.71 11.31
C ASN A 174 -4.08 5.04 12.08
N ILE A 175 -2.83 5.34 11.74
CA ILE A 175 -1.68 4.74 12.42
C ILE A 175 -1.59 5.21 13.88
N ASP A 176 -1.77 6.51 14.13
CA ASP A 176 -1.77 7.06 15.49
C ASP A 176 -2.89 6.47 16.34
N GLY A 177 -4.10 6.36 15.77
CA GLY A 177 -5.24 5.78 16.47
C GLY A 177 -5.03 4.31 16.82
N ALA A 178 -4.54 3.49 15.89
CA ALA A 178 -4.26 2.08 16.12
C ALA A 178 -3.15 1.88 17.17
N MET A 179 -2.08 2.68 17.10
CA MET A 179 -1.00 2.66 18.09
C MET A 179 -1.48 3.10 19.48
N ALA A 180 -2.27 4.17 19.57
CA ALA A 180 -2.84 4.66 20.81
C ALA A 180 -3.74 3.62 21.49
N ALA A 181 -4.52 2.87 20.72
CA ALA A 181 -5.29 1.73 21.21
C ALA A 181 -4.41 0.53 21.62
N GLY A 182 -3.11 0.57 21.35
CA GLY A 182 -2.14 -0.49 21.69
C GLY A 182 -2.26 -1.73 20.80
N LEU A 183 -2.69 -1.56 19.54
CA LEU A 183 -2.64 -2.61 18.52
C LEU A 183 -1.21 -2.78 18.01
N GLN A 184 -0.86 -4.00 17.59
CA GLN A 184 0.33 -4.20 16.77
C GLN A 184 0.10 -3.58 15.40
N THR A 185 1.01 -2.73 14.92
CA THR A 185 0.83 -1.98 13.68
C THR A 185 1.89 -2.33 12.65
N GLY A 186 1.43 -2.74 11.47
CA GLY A 186 2.18 -2.80 10.24
C GLY A 186 1.64 -1.79 9.22
N VAL A 187 2.31 -1.67 8.11
CA VAL A 187 1.90 -0.76 7.04
C VAL A 187 2.04 -1.40 5.66
N TYR A 188 1.37 -0.84 4.65
CA TYR A 188 1.55 -1.24 3.27
C TYR A 188 1.54 -0.07 2.30
N VAL A 189 2.18 -0.25 1.16
CA VAL A 189 2.04 0.61 -0.01
C VAL A 189 1.34 -0.16 -1.11
N PHE A 190 0.25 0.40 -1.66
CA PHE A 190 -0.35 -0.11 -2.88
C PHE A 190 0.54 0.29 -4.06
N SER A 191 1.30 -0.67 -4.55
CA SER A 191 2.32 -0.46 -5.57
C SER A 191 1.79 -0.71 -6.97
N GLN A 192 2.17 0.15 -7.87
CA GLN A 192 2.05 -0.01 -9.32
C GLN A 192 3.40 0.24 -9.99
N ALA A 193 4.50 -0.04 -9.30
CA ALA A 193 5.84 0.13 -9.84
C ALA A 193 6.06 -0.75 -11.08
N VAL A 194 6.69 -0.19 -12.10
CA VAL A 194 7.08 -0.86 -13.34
C VAL A 194 8.58 -0.82 -13.58
N THR A 195 9.33 -0.20 -12.65
CA THR A 195 10.80 -0.20 -12.59
C THR A 195 11.27 -0.30 -11.13
N GLU A 196 12.52 -0.70 -10.93
CA GLU A 196 13.15 -0.77 -9.60
C GLU A 196 13.24 0.60 -8.94
N GLU A 197 13.50 1.67 -9.72
CA GLU A 197 13.56 3.04 -9.22
C GLU A 197 12.22 3.49 -8.63
N GLU A 198 11.10 3.13 -9.27
CA GLU A 198 9.78 3.42 -8.74
C GLU A 198 9.49 2.65 -7.43
N ALA A 199 9.91 1.40 -7.33
CA ALA A 199 9.79 0.61 -6.11
C ALA A 199 10.64 1.19 -4.96
N ILE A 200 11.85 1.66 -5.25
CA ILE A 200 12.71 2.37 -4.28
C ILE A 200 12.08 3.71 -3.86
N GLU A 201 11.46 4.44 -4.81
CA GLU A 201 10.73 5.68 -4.50
C GLU A 201 9.58 5.43 -3.52
N GLU A 202 8.80 4.35 -3.73
CA GLU A 202 7.74 3.91 -2.83
C GLU A 202 8.30 3.57 -1.44
N ALA A 203 9.36 2.79 -1.37
CA ALA A 203 10.02 2.44 -0.12
C ALA A 203 10.55 3.67 0.64
N ASN A 204 11.18 4.61 -0.07
CA ASN A 204 11.67 5.86 0.52
C ASN A 204 10.54 6.71 1.09
N LEU A 205 9.39 6.80 0.39
CA LEU A 205 8.23 7.52 0.90
C LEU A 205 7.68 6.86 2.17
N VAL A 206 7.53 5.53 2.18
CA VAL A 206 7.09 4.77 3.35
C VAL A 206 8.03 5.01 4.53
N VAL A 207 9.33 4.84 4.33
CA VAL A 207 10.36 5.07 5.38
C VAL A 207 10.29 6.51 5.91
N ALA A 208 10.08 7.50 5.04
CA ALA A 208 9.95 8.88 5.47
C ALA A 208 8.71 9.12 6.34
N CYS A 209 7.57 8.51 5.98
CA CYS A 209 6.34 8.59 6.77
C CYS A 209 6.47 7.89 8.13
N LEU A 210 7.26 6.82 8.23
CA LEU A 210 7.42 6.05 9.47
C LEU A 210 8.36 6.70 10.50
N LYS A 211 9.08 7.76 10.16
CA LYS A 211 9.97 8.44 11.14
C LYS A 211 9.23 8.94 12.37
N ASP A 212 8.00 9.38 12.20
CA ASP A 212 7.15 9.91 13.27
C ASP A 212 6.16 8.87 13.83
N HIS A 213 6.15 7.64 13.25
CA HIS A 213 5.24 6.56 13.61
C HIS A 213 6.00 5.26 13.82
N PRO A 214 6.55 5.00 15.03
CA PRO A 214 7.36 3.80 15.31
C PRO A 214 6.46 2.55 15.33
N ILE A 215 6.35 1.88 14.19
CA ILE A 215 5.61 0.62 14.06
C ILE A 215 6.38 -0.56 14.65
N ASN A 216 5.63 -1.61 15.02
CA ASN A 216 6.16 -2.88 15.53
C ASN A 216 5.70 -4.10 14.73
N GLY A 217 5.29 -3.87 13.49
CA GLY A 217 4.90 -4.87 12.51
C GLY A 217 5.61 -4.67 11.16
N PRO A 218 5.21 -5.39 10.12
CA PRO A 218 5.88 -5.37 8.82
C PRO A 218 5.59 -4.12 8.01
N VAL A 219 6.47 -3.86 7.04
CA VAL A 219 6.27 -2.93 5.91
C VAL A 219 5.99 -3.78 4.66
N CYS A 220 4.75 -3.75 4.18
CA CYS A 220 4.30 -4.65 3.13
C CYS A 220 4.34 -3.98 1.75
N TYR A 221 4.88 -4.73 0.78
CA TYR A 221 4.84 -4.40 -0.64
C TYR A 221 3.62 -5.06 -1.28
N ASP A 222 2.62 -4.25 -1.64
CA ASP A 222 1.37 -4.71 -2.22
C ASP A 222 1.31 -4.33 -3.71
N TRP A 223 1.93 -5.17 -4.55
CA TRP A 223 1.98 -5.00 -6.00
C TRP A 223 0.92 -5.86 -6.68
N GLU A 224 -0.02 -5.20 -7.35
CA GLU A 224 -1.18 -5.87 -7.92
C GLU A 224 -1.35 -5.67 -9.43
N VAL A 225 -1.99 -6.64 -10.05
CA VAL A 225 -2.48 -6.61 -11.44
C VAL A 225 -3.94 -7.02 -11.44
N GLU A 226 -4.87 -6.07 -11.29
CA GLU A 226 -6.29 -6.41 -11.23
C GLU A 226 -6.90 -6.58 -12.63
N ASN A 227 -6.50 -5.75 -13.59
CA ASN A 227 -7.05 -5.81 -14.95
C ASN A 227 -6.10 -5.18 -15.99
N ARG A 228 -6.53 -5.22 -17.25
CA ARG A 228 -5.72 -4.76 -18.40
C ARG A 228 -5.45 -3.26 -18.44
N THR A 229 -6.14 -2.46 -17.65
CA THR A 229 -5.94 -1.00 -17.59
C THR A 229 -4.84 -0.62 -16.60
N TYR A 230 -4.43 -1.54 -15.73
CA TYR A 230 -3.32 -1.31 -14.81
C TYR A 230 -2.00 -1.26 -15.56
N ARG A 231 -1.16 -0.30 -15.21
CA ARG A 231 0.18 -0.14 -15.81
C ARG A 231 1.07 -1.37 -15.59
N THR A 232 0.83 -2.12 -14.51
CA THR A 232 1.51 -3.38 -14.16
C THR A 232 1.09 -4.56 -15.05
N TYR A 233 -0.01 -4.47 -15.80
CA TYR A 233 -0.55 -5.59 -16.57
C TYR A 233 0.46 -6.22 -17.54
N ARG A 234 1.31 -5.39 -18.18
CA ARG A 234 2.31 -5.85 -19.16
C ARG A 234 3.71 -6.00 -18.59
N VAL A 235 3.89 -5.81 -17.30
CA VAL A 235 5.17 -5.98 -16.63
C VAL A 235 5.56 -7.44 -16.63
N SER A 236 6.79 -7.75 -17.03
CA SER A 236 7.30 -9.12 -17.00
C SER A 236 7.55 -9.60 -15.59
N GLY A 237 7.53 -10.92 -15.37
CA GLY A 237 7.84 -11.50 -14.06
C GLY A 237 9.22 -11.10 -13.55
N LYS A 238 10.21 -11.01 -14.45
CA LYS A 238 11.56 -10.53 -14.09
C LYS A 238 11.54 -9.12 -13.50
N VAL A 239 10.79 -8.20 -14.10
CA VAL A 239 10.69 -6.81 -13.60
C VAL A 239 9.87 -6.76 -12.31
N ALA A 240 8.76 -7.49 -12.22
CA ALA A 240 7.96 -7.58 -11.00
C ALA A 240 8.80 -8.08 -9.81
N THR A 241 9.60 -9.13 -10.02
CA THR A 241 10.52 -9.67 -9.01
C THR A 241 11.58 -8.65 -8.62
N ALA A 242 12.18 -7.96 -9.59
CA ALA A 242 13.19 -6.94 -9.33
C ALA A 242 12.62 -5.76 -8.53
N CYS A 243 11.40 -5.29 -8.84
CA CYS A 243 10.70 -4.26 -8.07
C CYS A 243 10.45 -4.70 -6.63
N ALA A 244 9.93 -5.92 -6.41
CA ALA A 244 9.68 -6.45 -5.06
C ALA A 244 10.98 -6.55 -4.26
N LEU A 245 12.06 -7.06 -4.87
CA LEU A 245 13.38 -7.17 -4.25
C LEU A 245 13.92 -5.79 -3.86
N ALA A 246 13.88 -4.82 -4.78
CA ALA A 246 14.39 -3.46 -4.56
C ALA A 246 13.63 -2.74 -3.43
N PHE A 247 12.30 -2.88 -3.37
CA PHE A 247 11.50 -2.37 -2.27
C PHE A 247 11.91 -2.99 -0.94
N CYS A 248 11.95 -4.32 -0.87
CA CYS A 248 12.25 -5.04 0.35
C CYS A 248 13.65 -4.71 0.88
N GLN A 249 14.67 -4.72 0.02
CA GLN A 249 16.03 -4.34 0.39
C GLN A 249 16.11 -2.91 0.94
N ARG A 250 15.42 -1.96 0.29
CA ARG A 250 15.41 -0.56 0.75
C ARG A 250 14.72 -0.39 2.11
N VAL A 251 13.69 -1.19 2.39
CA VAL A 251 13.01 -1.24 3.68
C VAL A 251 13.92 -1.83 4.77
N GLU A 252 14.65 -2.92 4.45
CA GLU A 252 15.64 -3.54 5.36
C GLU A 252 16.79 -2.59 5.70
N GLU A 253 17.33 -1.88 4.70
CA GLU A 253 18.37 -0.87 4.91
C GLU A 253 17.93 0.24 5.88
N ALA A 254 16.64 0.53 5.95
CA ALA A 254 16.06 1.49 6.88
C ALA A 254 15.74 0.89 8.27
N GLY A 255 16.04 -0.40 8.51
CA GLY A 255 15.83 -1.08 9.78
C GLY A 255 14.41 -1.58 10.02
N TYR A 256 13.58 -1.67 8.98
CA TYR A 256 12.23 -2.25 9.07
C TYR A 256 12.19 -3.66 8.51
N THR A 257 11.16 -4.42 8.86
CA THR A 257 10.96 -5.78 8.37
C THR A 257 10.03 -5.76 7.15
N PRO A 258 10.52 -6.07 5.94
CA PRO A 258 9.68 -6.13 4.75
C PRO A 258 8.83 -7.41 4.72
N MET A 259 7.70 -7.31 4.01
CA MET A 259 6.80 -8.42 3.69
C MET A 259 6.23 -8.20 2.30
N ILE A 260 5.93 -9.27 1.58
CA ILE A 260 5.31 -9.20 0.27
C ILE A 260 3.85 -9.63 0.38
N TYR A 261 2.91 -8.74 -0.01
CA TYR A 261 1.54 -9.15 -0.28
C TYR A 261 1.44 -9.68 -1.70
N THR A 262 0.85 -10.86 -1.88
CA THR A 262 0.73 -11.45 -3.21
C THR A 262 -0.41 -12.45 -3.29
N SER A 263 -1.21 -12.35 -4.36
CA SER A 263 -2.20 -13.35 -4.72
C SER A 263 -1.56 -14.59 -5.34
N HIS A 264 -2.30 -15.69 -5.36
CA HIS A 264 -1.89 -16.94 -6.02
C HIS A 264 -1.46 -16.72 -7.48
N GLU A 265 -2.22 -15.92 -8.23
CA GLU A 265 -1.92 -15.66 -9.64
C GLU A 265 -0.61 -14.91 -9.82
N ILE A 266 -0.36 -13.88 -9.00
CA ILE A 266 0.90 -13.11 -9.06
C ILE A 266 2.06 -13.96 -8.57
N ALA A 267 1.86 -14.71 -7.50
CA ALA A 267 2.88 -15.59 -6.95
C ALA A 267 3.38 -16.61 -7.97
N ASP A 268 2.46 -17.25 -8.71
CA ASP A 268 2.82 -18.31 -9.64
C ASP A 268 3.31 -17.78 -10.99
N LEU A 269 2.78 -16.65 -11.46
CA LEU A 269 2.99 -16.20 -12.84
C LEU A 269 3.97 -15.02 -12.96
N ARG A 270 4.27 -14.33 -11.85
CA ARG A 270 5.04 -13.09 -11.89
C ARG A 270 6.29 -13.12 -11.02
N TYR A 271 6.29 -13.83 -9.90
CA TYR A 271 7.42 -13.80 -8.97
C TYR A 271 8.35 -14.98 -9.13
N ASP A 272 9.64 -14.69 -9.09
CA ASP A 272 10.70 -15.68 -8.92
C ASP A 272 10.98 -15.86 -7.41
N TRP A 273 10.47 -16.98 -6.86
CA TRP A 273 10.59 -17.27 -5.43
C TRP A 273 11.98 -17.73 -5.02
N GLU A 274 12.84 -18.13 -5.91
CA GLU A 274 14.24 -18.37 -5.60
C GLU A 274 14.90 -17.04 -5.17
N THR A 275 14.63 -15.98 -5.93
CA THR A 275 15.11 -14.63 -5.64
C THR A 275 14.48 -14.02 -4.39
N LEU A 276 13.18 -14.26 -4.13
CA LEU A 276 12.41 -13.64 -3.05
C LEU A 276 12.29 -14.52 -1.80
N SER A 277 13.00 -15.66 -1.73
CA SER A 277 12.86 -16.67 -0.67
C SER A 277 13.16 -16.17 0.75
N ALA A 278 13.88 -15.07 0.90
CA ALA A 278 14.14 -14.47 2.21
C ALA A 278 12.93 -13.77 2.83
N TYR A 279 11.92 -13.42 2.00
CA TYR A 279 10.79 -12.58 2.43
C TYR A 279 9.58 -13.41 2.80
N ARG A 280 8.83 -12.93 3.80
CA ARG A 280 7.58 -13.52 4.27
C ARG A 280 6.41 -12.96 3.50
N LEU A 281 5.32 -13.74 3.45
CA LEU A 281 4.14 -13.43 2.67
C LEU A 281 2.96 -13.03 3.55
N TRP A 282 2.27 -11.99 3.09
CA TRP A 282 0.89 -11.68 3.40
C TRP A 282 0.04 -12.14 2.20
N TYR A 283 -0.78 -13.17 2.43
CA TYR A 283 -1.38 -13.92 1.33
C TYR A 283 -2.91 -13.85 1.37
N PRO A 284 -3.57 -13.33 0.31
CA PRO A 284 -5.01 -13.32 0.19
C PRO A 284 -5.51 -14.66 -0.33
N TRP A 285 -6.30 -15.32 0.47
CA TRP A 285 -7.12 -16.44 0.05
C TRP A 285 -8.48 -16.35 0.71
N TYR A 286 -9.42 -15.74 -0.02
CA TYR A 286 -10.73 -15.42 0.51
C TYR A 286 -11.60 -16.64 0.66
N MET A 287 -12.22 -16.75 1.82
CA MET A 287 -13.14 -17.81 2.19
C MET A 287 -14.50 -17.23 2.54
N SER A 288 -15.54 -18.06 2.37
CA SER A 288 -16.89 -17.79 2.83
C SER A 288 -17.22 -18.66 4.04
N LYS A 289 -18.13 -18.20 4.88
CA LYS A 289 -18.59 -18.96 6.03
C LYS A 289 -19.04 -20.36 5.60
N GLY A 290 -18.46 -21.38 6.22
CA GLY A 290 -18.70 -22.78 5.92
C GLY A 290 -17.77 -23.40 4.88
N ASP A 291 -16.91 -22.62 4.24
CA ASP A 291 -15.85 -23.16 3.40
C ASP A 291 -14.86 -23.97 4.24
N ARG A 292 -14.32 -25.02 3.65
CA ARG A 292 -13.32 -25.86 4.30
C ARG A 292 -11.93 -25.32 4.03
N VAL A 293 -11.15 -25.16 5.10
CA VAL A 293 -9.72 -24.87 5.00
C VAL A 293 -9.00 -26.09 4.46
N THR A 294 -8.28 -25.92 3.36
CA THR A 294 -7.48 -26.99 2.74
C THR A 294 -6.05 -26.51 2.58
N ASN A 295 -5.08 -27.33 2.98
CA ASN A 295 -3.66 -26.99 2.97
C ASN A 295 -3.01 -26.97 1.57
N GLY A 296 -3.74 -27.33 0.52
CA GLY A 296 -3.21 -27.40 -0.85
C GLY A 296 -3.00 -26.05 -1.56
N ARG A 297 -3.25 -24.92 -0.89
CA ARG A 297 -3.11 -23.58 -1.47
C ARG A 297 -2.24 -22.62 -0.66
N PHE A 298 -1.68 -23.07 0.46
CA PHE A 298 -0.79 -22.23 1.25
C PHE A 298 0.62 -22.24 0.66
N TYR A 299 1.17 -21.05 0.51
CA TYR A 299 2.56 -20.90 0.10
C TYR A 299 3.51 -21.08 1.28
N PRO A 300 4.66 -21.69 1.03
CA PRO A 300 5.80 -21.55 1.93
C PRO A 300 6.04 -20.06 2.22
N HIS A 301 6.49 -19.71 3.41
CA HIS A 301 6.74 -18.32 3.83
C HIS A 301 5.49 -17.44 4.10
N MET A 302 4.26 -17.95 3.93
CA MET A 302 3.07 -17.22 4.37
C MET A 302 3.07 -17.12 5.91
N VAL A 303 2.92 -15.92 6.45
CA VAL A 303 2.75 -15.67 7.89
C VAL A 303 1.49 -14.89 8.21
N ILE A 304 0.96 -14.13 7.25
CA ILE A 304 -0.34 -13.47 7.38
C ILE A 304 -1.24 -13.98 6.27
N TRP A 305 -2.44 -14.40 6.66
CA TRP A 305 -3.48 -14.85 5.76
C TRP A 305 -4.65 -13.86 5.77
N GLN A 306 -4.87 -13.15 4.65
CA GLN A 306 -6.08 -12.34 4.44
C GLN A 306 -7.21 -13.28 3.99
N PHE A 307 -8.05 -13.71 4.94
CA PHE A 307 -9.03 -14.76 4.69
C PHE A 307 -10.39 -14.24 4.21
N SER A 308 -10.69 -12.96 4.39
CA SER A 308 -12.00 -12.39 4.08
C SER A 308 -11.88 -10.91 3.69
N LYS A 309 -12.72 -10.46 2.75
CA LYS A 309 -12.95 -9.03 2.41
C LYS A 309 -14.20 -8.45 3.09
N ARG A 310 -14.79 -9.16 4.06
CA ARG A 310 -16.17 -8.86 4.49
C ARG A 310 -16.39 -8.96 5.99
N CYS A 311 -15.33 -8.96 6.78
CA CYS A 311 -15.46 -8.96 8.22
C CYS A 311 -16.18 -7.69 8.68
N GLN A 312 -17.06 -7.85 9.66
CA GLN A 312 -17.62 -6.74 10.40
C GLN A 312 -16.82 -6.56 11.68
N VAL A 313 -16.40 -5.33 11.92
CA VAL A 313 -15.61 -4.95 13.10
C VAL A 313 -16.23 -3.71 13.70
N ASP A 314 -16.52 -3.76 14.98
CA ASP A 314 -17.00 -2.60 15.71
C ASP A 314 -16.00 -1.45 15.59
N GLY A 315 -16.52 -0.24 15.47
CA GLY A 315 -15.66 0.94 15.27
C GLY A 315 -15.20 1.21 13.84
N VAL A 316 -15.24 0.23 12.89
CA VAL A 316 -14.79 0.46 11.51
C VAL A 316 -15.89 1.01 10.61
N GLY A 317 -17.15 0.61 10.81
CA GLY A 317 -18.30 1.19 10.10
C GLY A 317 -18.56 0.64 8.68
N LYS A 318 -17.60 0.02 8.04
CA LYS A 318 -17.71 -0.73 6.78
C LYS A 318 -17.25 -2.16 6.98
N LYS A 319 -17.55 -3.01 5.99
CA LYS A 319 -16.86 -4.29 5.88
C LYS A 319 -15.38 -4.04 5.60
N VAL A 320 -14.55 -4.82 6.24
CA VAL A 320 -13.10 -4.70 6.23
C VAL A 320 -12.46 -6.06 5.95
N ASP A 321 -11.26 -6.04 5.44
CA ASP A 321 -10.49 -7.23 5.19
C ASP A 321 -9.99 -7.81 6.52
N GLY A 322 -10.27 -9.10 6.73
CA GLY A 322 -9.90 -9.83 7.94
C GLY A 322 -8.67 -10.69 7.70
N ASN A 323 -7.76 -10.64 8.65
CA ASN A 323 -6.46 -11.28 8.58
C ASN A 323 -6.19 -12.17 9.80
N LEU A 324 -5.46 -13.26 9.57
CA LEU A 324 -4.88 -14.10 10.61
C LEU A 324 -3.36 -14.06 10.53
N TRP A 325 -2.71 -13.69 11.61
CA TRP A 325 -1.25 -13.65 11.71
C TRP A 325 -0.76 -14.81 12.56
N PHE A 326 -0.04 -15.71 11.91
CA PHE A 326 0.47 -16.94 12.50
C PHE A 326 1.89 -16.73 13.04
N ARG A 327 2.11 -17.16 14.28
CA ARG A 327 3.42 -17.17 14.92
C ARG A 327 3.63 -18.52 15.60
N PRO A 328 4.81 -19.17 15.44
CA PRO A 328 5.09 -20.39 16.17
C PRO A 328 4.98 -20.15 17.68
N LYS A 329 4.45 -21.13 18.40
CA LYS A 329 4.43 -21.07 19.87
C LYS A 329 5.74 -21.46 20.50
N TYR A 330 6.61 -22.18 19.76
CA TYR A 330 7.85 -22.77 20.25
C TYR A 330 9.02 -22.50 19.31
#